data_69f7db476d645b275b8823842c6635f9
#
_entry.id   69f7db476d645b275b8823842c6635f9
#
_cell.length_a   1.000
_cell.length_b   1.000
_cell.length_c   1.000
_cell.angle_alpha   90.00
_cell.angle_beta   90.00
_cell.angle_gamma   90.00
#
_symmetry.space_group_name_H-M   'P 1'
#
loop_
_entity.id
_entity.type
_entity.pdbx_description
1 polymer ?
#
loop_
_entity_poly.entity_id
_entity_poly.type
_entity_poly.pdbx_seq_one_letter_code
_entity_poly.pdbx_strand_id
1 'polypeptide(L)'
;MLLGVLAAGPSAAALSAEEAAGRRLYETGIGVSGEAPQARVGSGGLALPASALPCANCHGRDGRGRPEGGVTPPDIRWSELIKPYGHVHENRRRHGPFDADGFRIAVGDGLDPAGNRLDQAMPRYLFGARDLDNLRAYLRHLEKRAARGVGDMHVQIGTLLPLRGPLADAGKAVRGMLEAYFARVNAAGGIYGRRLELVVAEYANDAERSVDNLGHALDDGDGVFALLSPFAAGFERRLTDLAKARDLPVVAPVVLVPDNRPAANSHVFHLLSGGTELARVLADYARATLELDNRDIVLVQSAGSAWDGAAQDVSAHLERGGDGSPGRTLFRRGLTDLDGMAAKLEADGAKAVILLGGDLDPAVFAAAAARNDWYPELLVPGPFASQDVMALPPGFDGKVFVAYPSLPTDRDKATWQDYLALLAEAGIDRAPHATLVASYAGAELLVEALKRAGRELSREAMVLGLEKIQGFESGLLPPLTYNTTRRVGALGGYVVAVDLAKRVYRPIGPWRSLD
;
A
#
# COMPACT_ATOMS: atom_id res chain seq x y z
N MET A 1 -35.82 34.75 -15.92
CA MET A 1 -35.76 34.23 -14.57
C MET A 1 -36.16 32.75 -14.65
N LEU A 2 -35.19 31.88 -14.96
CA LEU A 2 -35.37 30.40 -14.98
C LEU A 2 -34.79 29.86 -13.69
N LEU A 3 -35.63 29.36 -12.79
CA LEU A 3 -35.20 28.55 -11.65
C LEU A 3 -34.76 27.18 -12.16
N GLY A 4 -33.44 26.92 -12.09
CA GLY A 4 -32.93 25.59 -12.26
C GLY A 4 -33.23 24.76 -11.01
N VAL A 5 -34.05 23.72 -11.18
CA VAL A 5 -34.26 22.67 -10.17
C VAL A 5 -32.99 21.82 -10.16
N LEU A 6 -32.16 21.97 -9.13
CA LEU A 6 -31.11 21.03 -8.80
C LEU A 6 -31.78 19.74 -8.36
N ALA A 7 -31.74 18.72 -9.20
CA ALA A 7 -32.08 17.36 -8.81
C ALA A 7 -31.00 16.87 -7.82
N ALA A 8 -31.39 16.71 -6.55
CA ALA A 8 -30.58 16.00 -5.56
C ALA A 8 -30.41 14.55 -6.04
N GLY A 9 -29.18 14.15 -6.30
CA GLY A 9 -28.84 12.76 -6.59
C GLY A 9 -29.23 11.84 -5.42
N PRO A 10 -29.37 10.53 -5.64
CA PRO A 10 -29.78 9.60 -4.61
C PRO A 10 -28.74 9.57 -3.49
N SER A 11 -29.08 10.18 -2.36
CA SER A 11 -28.34 10.01 -1.09
C SER A 11 -28.31 8.52 -0.77
N ALA A 12 -27.12 7.98 -0.47
CA ALA A 12 -26.97 6.62 0.03
C ALA A 12 -27.97 6.42 1.18
N ALA A 13 -28.98 5.55 0.96
CA ALA A 13 -30.06 5.39 1.90
C ALA A 13 -29.50 4.97 3.26
N ALA A 14 -29.79 5.75 4.30
CA ALA A 14 -29.38 5.44 5.67
C ALA A 14 -29.90 4.06 6.06
N LEU A 15 -29.07 3.27 6.78
CA LEU A 15 -29.46 1.97 7.30
C LEU A 15 -30.75 2.07 8.13
N SER A 16 -31.67 1.14 7.94
CA SER A 16 -32.79 0.98 8.88
C SER A 16 -32.24 0.63 10.28
N ALA A 17 -33.05 0.76 11.32
CA ALA A 17 -32.65 0.38 12.67
C ALA A 17 -32.25 -1.11 12.77
N GLU A 18 -32.92 -1.97 12.02
CA GLU A 18 -32.63 -3.41 11.94
C GLU A 18 -31.32 -3.67 11.19
N GLU A 19 -31.11 -3.02 10.05
CA GLU A 19 -29.87 -3.11 9.28
C GLU A 19 -28.68 -2.58 10.09
N ALA A 20 -28.83 -1.48 10.83
CA ALA A 20 -27.78 -0.93 11.69
C ALA A 20 -27.43 -1.86 12.87
N ALA A 21 -28.45 -2.49 13.47
CA ALA A 21 -28.24 -3.49 14.52
C ALA A 21 -27.56 -4.75 13.97
N GLY A 22 -28.02 -5.22 12.80
CA GLY A 22 -27.40 -6.34 12.08
C GLY A 22 -25.95 -6.07 11.69
N ARG A 23 -25.65 -4.86 11.20
CA ARG A 23 -24.28 -4.41 10.91
C ARG A 23 -23.39 -4.47 12.15
N ARG A 24 -23.86 -3.94 13.28
CA ARG A 24 -23.10 -3.97 14.53
C ARG A 24 -22.79 -5.41 14.94
N LEU A 25 -23.78 -6.30 14.90
CA LEU A 25 -23.58 -7.72 15.20
C LEU A 25 -22.58 -8.36 14.25
N TYR A 26 -22.72 -8.12 12.94
CA TYR A 26 -21.86 -8.67 11.90
C TYR A 26 -20.40 -8.22 12.02
N GLU A 27 -20.16 -6.90 12.22
CA GLU A 27 -18.83 -6.29 12.25
C GLU A 27 -18.14 -6.36 13.61
N THR A 28 -18.89 -6.44 14.72
CA THR A 28 -18.34 -6.35 16.08
C THR A 28 -18.72 -7.50 17.01
N GLY A 29 -19.64 -8.36 16.59
CA GLY A 29 -20.16 -9.44 17.46
C GLY A 29 -21.04 -8.96 18.62
N ILE A 30 -21.50 -7.68 18.61
CA ILE A 30 -22.34 -7.12 19.67
C ILE A 30 -23.82 -7.18 19.28
N GLY A 31 -24.62 -7.87 20.08
CA GLY A 31 -26.06 -8.04 19.86
C GLY A 31 -26.91 -6.84 20.22
N VAL A 32 -28.23 -6.97 20.06
CA VAL A 32 -29.20 -5.88 20.37
C VAL A 32 -29.24 -5.50 21.84
N SER A 33 -28.86 -6.40 22.77
CA SER A 33 -28.73 -6.12 24.20
C SER A 33 -27.57 -5.18 24.54
N GLY A 34 -26.64 -4.95 23.60
CA GLY A 34 -25.39 -4.26 23.84
C GLY A 34 -24.26 -5.18 24.35
N GLU A 35 -24.54 -6.46 24.54
CA GLU A 35 -23.59 -7.48 24.95
C GLU A 35 -23.17 -8.37 23.76
N ALA A 36 -22.03 -9.05 23.91
CA ALA A 36 -21.56 -10.06 22.95
C ALA A 36 -22.17 -11.42 23.31
N PRO A 37 -23.05 -12.00 22.46
CA PRO A 37 -23.52 -13.37 22.62
C PRO A 37 -22.34 -14.37 22.59
N GLN A 38 -22.57 -15.57 23.10
CA GLN A 38 -21.55 -16.62 23.07
C GLN A 38 -21.43 -17.27 21.68
N ALA A 39 -20.19 -17.62 21.31
CA ALA A 39 -19.85 -18.45 20.18
C ALA A 39 -19.07 -19.69 20.66
N ARG A 40 -19.25 -20.82 19.98
CA ARG A 40 -18.49 -22.06 20.22
C ARG A 40 -17.60 -22.34 19.02
N VAL A 41 -16.33 -22.67 19.26
CA VAL A 41 -15.30 -22.85 18.23
C VAL A 41 -14.67 -24.23 18.33
N GLY A 42 -14.37 -24.80 17.17
CA GLY A 42 -13.67 -26.08 17.04
C GLY A 42 -14.45 -27.29 17.55
N SER A 43 -13.85 -28.46 17.45
CA SER A 43 -14.44 -29.74 17.88
C SER A 43 -14.66 -29.85 19.39
N GLY A 44 -13.88 -29.10 20.17
CA GLY A 44 -13.96 -29.07 21.63
C GLY A 44 -15.03 -28.11 22.16
N GLY A 45 -15.68 -27.32 21.31
CA GLY A 45 -16.76 -26.39 21.70
C GLY A 45 -16.31 -25.27 22.64
N LEU A 46 -15.05 -24.77 22.50
CA LEU A 46 -14.54 -23.66 23.30
C LEU A 46 -15.48 -22.46 23.21
N ALA A 47 -16.00 -22.01 24.34
CA ALA A 47 -16.90 -20.87 24.41
C ALA A 47 -16.10 -19.55 24.46
N LEU A 48 -16.38 -18.65 23.52
CA LEU A 48 -15.81 -17.30 23.42
C LEU A 48 -16.95 -16.29 23.21
N PRO A 49 -16.77 -15.03 23.60
CA PRO A 49 -17.73 -13.99 23.21
C PRO A 49 -17.68 -13.79 21.70
N ALA A 50 -18.84 -13.56 21.06
CA ALA A 50 -18.94 -13.33 19.61
C ALA A 50 -18.11 -12.12 19.15
N SER A 51 -17.83 -11.17 20.05
CA SER A 51 -16.95 -10.02 19.80
C SER A 51 -15.47 -10.39 19.55
N ALA A 52 -15.04 -11.58 19.97
CA ALA A 52 -13.72 -12.10 19.61
C ALA A 52 -13.69 -12.69 18.18
N LEU A 53 -14.85 -13.03 17.64
CA LEU A 53 -15.01 -13.72 16.35
C LEU A 53 -16.18 -13.12 15.55
N PRO A 54 -16.13 -11.82 15.21
CA PRO A 54 -17.17 -11.22 14.37
C PRO A 54 -17.25 -11.91 12.99
N CYS A 55 -18.44 -11.98 12.40
CA CYS A 55 -18.66 -12.60 11.08
C CYS A 55 -17.77 -11.97 10.00
N ALA A 56 -17.57 -10.67 10.07
CA ALA A 56 -16.76 -9.91 9.11
C ALA A 56 -15.29 -10.34 9.07
N ASN A 57 -14.74 -10.95 10.13
CA ASN A 57 -13.36 -11.40 10.15
C ASN A 57 -13.08 -12.49 9.09
N CYS A 58 -14.04 -13.38 8.86
CA CYS A 58 -13.92 -14.46 7.89
C CYS A 58 -14.71 -14.17 6.60
N HIS A 59 -15.94 -13.62 6.71
CA HIS A 59 -16.78 -13.37 5.55
C HIS A 59 -16.55 -12.02 4.88
N GLY A 60 -15.63 -11.19 5.40
CA GLY A 60 -15.37 -9.86 4.87
C GLY A 60 -16.47 -8.86 5.26
N ARG A 61 -16.22 -7.57 5.10
CA ARG A 61 -17.24 -6.53 5.35
C ARG A 61 -18.29 -6.46 4.25
N ASP A 62 -17.99 -7.02 3.07
CA ASP A 62 -18.88 -7.13 1.92
C ASP A 62 -19.67 -8.46 1.88
N GLY A 63 -19.39 -9.37 2.78
CA GLY A 63 -20.08 -10.68 2.88
C GLY A 63 -19.60 -11.74 1.88
N ARG A 64 -18.56 -11.46 1.07
CA ARG A 64 -18.11 -12.33 -0.04
C ARG A 64 -17.17 -13.45 0.36
N GLY A 65 -16.66 -13.40 1.57
CA GLY A 65 -15.67 -14.35 2.08
C GLY A 65 -14.23 -13.96 1.78
N ARG A 66 -13.36 -14.19 2.76
CA ARG A 66 -11.93 -13.92 2.66
C ARG A 66 -11.14 -15.21 2.92
N PRO A 67 -10.49 -15.79 1.91
CA PRO A 67 -9.66 -16.99 2.10
C PRO A 67 -8.50 -16.69 3.05
N GLU A 68 -8.38 -17.46 4.11
CA GLU A 68 -7.31 -17.33 5.10
C GLU A 68 -7.01 -18.70 5.75
N GLY A 69 -5.72 -19.00 5.97
CA GLY A 69 -5.28 -20.20 6.70
C GLY A 69 -5.78 -21.52 6.11
N GLY A 70 -5.99 -21.62 4.78
CA GLY A 70 -6.51 -22.82 4.12
C GLY A 70 -8.02 -22.99 4.21
N VAL A 71 -8.74 -22.01 4.77
CA VAL A 71 -10.21 -21.96 4.81
C VAL A 71 -10.70 -20.95 3.78
N THR A 72 -11.70 -21.33 2.98
CA THR A 72 -12.39 -20.44 2.03
C THR A 72 -13.82 -20.20 2.54
N PRO A 73 -14.08 -19.12 3.32
CA PRO A 73 -15.42 -18.76 3.75
C PRO A 73 -16.27 -18.43 2.51
N PRO A 74 -17.51 -18.95 2.40
CA PRO A 74 -18.37 -18.65 1.26
C PRO A 74 -18.91 -17.22 1.29
N ASP A 75 -19.38 -16.74 0.14
CA ASP A 75 -20.24 -15.56 0.04
C ASP A 75 -21.56 -15.83 0.78
N ILE A 76 -21.89 -14.98 1.75
CA ILE A 76 -23.08 -15.10 2.59
C ILE A 76 -24.06 -13.93 2.42
N ARG A 77 -23.90 -13.13 1.35
CA ARG A 77 -24.94 -12.17 0.98
C ARG A 77 -26.25 -12.90 0.79
N TRP A 78 -27.35 -12.27 1.15
CA TRP A 78 -28.65 -12.98 1.19
C TRP A 78 -29.06 -13.51 -0.19
N SER A 79 -28.83 -12.76 -1.29
CA SER A 79 -29.08 -13.23 -2.66
C SER A 79 -28.29 -14.49 -3.01
N GLU A 80 -27.07 -14.60 -2.51
CA GLU A 80 -26.27 -15.80 -2.71
C GLU A 80 -26.88 -16.99 -1.97
N LEU A 81 -27.20 -16.80 -0.69
CA LEU A 81 -27.73 -17.86 0.16
C LEU A 81 -29.05 -18.44 -0.36
N ILE A 82 -29.92 -17.62 -0.98
CA ILE A 82 -31.27 -18.04 -1.47
C ILE A 82 -31.30 -18.43 -2.94
N LYS A 83 -30.16 -18.62 -3.61
CA LYS A 83 -30.14 -19.04 -5.02
C LYS A 83 -30.92 -20.33 -5.22
N PRO A 84 -31.94 -20.35 -6.12
CA PRO A 84 -32.85 -21.47 -6.24
C PRO A 84 -32.20 -22.77 -6.71
N TYR A 85 -31.03 -22.68 -7.37
CA TYR A 85 -30.23 -23.83 -7.78
C TYR A 85 -29.23 -24.30 -6.71
N GLY A 86 -29.20 -23.64 -5.54
CA GLY A 86 -28.32 -23.98 -4.43
C GLY A 86 -26.86 -23.75 -4.71
N HIS A 87 -26.02 -24.43 -3.95
CA HIS A 87 -24.54 -24.23 -3.97
C HIS A 87 -23.78 -25.56 -4.09
N VAL A 88 -22.65 -25.50 -4.78
CA VAL A 88 -21.62 -26.54 -4.78
C VAL A 88 -20.32 -25.90 -4.33
N HIS A 89 -19.82 -26.30 -3.16
CA HIS A 89 -18.59 -25.77 -2.56
C HIS A 89 -17.34 -26.52 -3.04
N GLU A 90 -16.16 -25.93 -2.89
CA GLU A 90 -14.88 -26.54 -3.26
C GLU A 90 -14.65 -27.92 -2.61
N ASN A 91 -15.09 -28.10 -1.36
CA ASN A 91 -15.07 -29.38 -0.65
C ASN A 91 -16.14 -30.38 -1.11
N ARG A 92 -16.82 -30.11 -2.24
CA ARG A 92 -17.91 -30.89 -2.85
C ARG A 92 -19.20 -30.95 -2.02
N ARG A 93 -19.33 -30.20 -0.96
CA ARG A 93 -20.56 -30.03 -0.20
C ARG A 93 -21.61 -29.37 -1.11
N ARG A 94 -22.85 -29.92 -1.11
CA ARG A 94 -23.99 -29.42 -1.92
C ARG A 94 -25.19 -29.20 -1.02
N HIS A 95 -25.87 -28.10 -1.23
CA HIS A 95 -27.15 -27.82 -0.54
C HIS A 95 -28.05 -26.94 -1.40
N GLY A 96 -29.36 -26.97 -1.09
CA GLY A 96 -30.36 -26.07 -1.65
C GLY A 96 -30.28 -24.65 -1.07
N PRO A 97 -31.22 -23.77 -1.45
CA PRO A 97 -31.31 -22.42 -0.93
C PRO A 97 -31.55 -22.40 0.58
N PHE A 98 -31.05 -21.39 1.24
CA PHE A 98 -31.36 -21.09 2.64
C PHE A 98 -32.73 -20.39 2.74
N ASP A 99 -33.51 -20.77 3.70
CA ASP A 99 -34.60 -19.99 4.27
C ASP A 99 -34.21 -19.45 5.65
N ALA A 100 -35.18 -18.85 6.35
CA ALA A 100 -34.93 -18.28 7.67
C ALA A 100 -34.48 -19.30 8.72
N ASP A 101 -35.11 -20.49 8.69
CA ASP A 101 -34.83 -21.57 9.63
C ASP A 101 -33.51 -22.26 9.29
N GLY A 102 -33.23 -22.53 8.03
CA GLY A 102 -31.97 -23.07 7.56
C GLY A 102 -30.80 -22.14 7.91
N PHE A 103 -30.98 -20.82 7.77
CA PHE A 103 -29.96 -19.84 8.20
C PHE A 103 -29.73 -19.88 9.72
N ARG A 104 -30.76 -19.93 10.53
CA ARG A 104 -30.68 -20.09 11.99
C ARG A 104 -29.90 -21.35 12.37
N ILE A 105 -30.23 -22.47 11.74
CA ILE A 105 -29.57 -23.77 11.98
C ILE A 105 -28.11 -23.71 11.55
N ALA A 106 -27.79 -23.09 10.43
CA ALA A 106 -26.42 -22.96 9.97
C ALA A 106 -25.56 -22.12 10.94
N VAL A 107 -26.09 -21.01 11.42
CA VAL A 107 -25.38 -20.11 12.33
C VAL A 107 -25.23 -20.73 13.73
N GLY A 108 -26.28 -21.40 14.25
CA GLY A 108 -26.34 -21.95 15.59
C GLY A 108 -25.76 -23.37 15.70
N ASP A 109 -26.18 -24.25 14.80
CA ASP A 109 -25.90 -25.69 14.88
C ASP A 109 -24.81 -26.12 13.87
N GLY A 110 -24.52 -25.27 12.88
CA GLY A 110 -23.52 -25.53 11.84
C GLY A 110 -23.93 -26.60 10.84
N LEU A 111 -25.20 -26.61 10.48
CA LEU A 111 -25.75 -27.50 9.46
C LEU A 111 -26.31 -26.67 8.30
N ASP A 112 -26.01 -27.05 7.07
CA ASP A 112 -26.63 -26.44 5.89
C ASP A 112 -28.04 -27.01 5.61
N PRO A 113 -28.81 -26.46 4.65
CA PRO A 113 -30.15 -26.93 4.32
C PRO A 113 -30.26 -28.40 3.89
N ALA A 114 -29.15 -29.03 3.50
CA ALA A 114 -29.09 -30.45 3.19
C ALA A 114 -28.62 -31.32 4.38
N GLY A 115 -28.41 -30.72 5.56
CA GLY A 115 -27.93 -31.40 6.77
C GLY A 115 -26.44 -31.66 6.79
N ASN A 116 -25.67 -31.14 5.86
CA ASN A 116 -24.20 -31.27 5.89
C ASN A 116 -23.59 -30.36 6.95
N ARG A 117 -22.55 -30.83 7.63
CA ARG A 117 -21.81 -30.05 8.60
C ARG A 117 -21.00 -28.96 7.92
N LEU A 118 -21.13 -27.74 8.43
CA LEU A 118 -20.25 -26.63 8.06
C LEU A 118 -18.84 -26.85 8.64
N ASP A 119 -17.84 -26.19 8.02
CA ASP A 119 -16.46 -26.23 8.48
C ASP A 119 -16.34 -25.88 9.97
N GLN A 120 -15.42 -26.53 10.68
CA GLN A 120 -15.20 -26.32 12.12
C GLN A 120 -14.57 -24.94 12.42
N ALA A 121 -13.94 -24.31 11.42
CA ALA A 121 -13.42 -22.95 11.52
C ALA A 121 -14.55 -21.92 11.65
N MET A 122 -15.74 -22.20 11.12
CA MET A 122 -16.90 -21.34 11.33
C MET A 122 -17.43 -21.53 12.77
N PRO A 123 -17.49 -20.49 13.61
CA PRO A 123 -18.05 -20.58 14.95
C PRO A 123 -19.56 -20.90 14.92
N ARG A 124 -20.08 -21.45 16.02
CA ARG A 124 -21.52 -21.66 16.26
C ARG A 124 -22.00 -20.62 17.25
N TYR A 125 -22.86 -19.72 16.81
CA TYR A 125 -23.29 -18.57 17.60
C TYR A 125 -24.62 -18.80 18.29
N LEU A 126 -24.71 -18.41 19.54
CA LEU A 126 -25.95 -18.48 20.34
C LEU A 126 -26.69 -17.13 20.22
N PHE A 127 -27.10 -16.80 18.99
CA PHE A 127 -27.85 -15.57 18.73
C PHE A 127 -29.34 -15.73 19.07
N GLY A 128 -29.94 -14.68 19.65
CA GLY A 128 -31.37 -14.60 19.81
C GLY A 128 -32.09 -14.38 18.47
N ALA A 129 -33.41 -14.64 18.45
CA ALA A 129 -34.21 -14.50 17.24
C ALA A 129 -34.10 -13.10 16.61
N ARG A 130 -34.16 -12.05 17.43
CA ARG A 130 -34.03 -10.66 16.98
C ARG A 130 -32.64 -10.33 16.39
N ASP A 131 -31.57 -10.91 16.95
CA ASP A 131 -30.23 -10.76 16.40
C ASP A 131 -30.11 -11.44 15.04
N LEU A 132 -30.70 -12.62 14.86
CA LEU A 132 -30.73 -13.33 13.57
C LEU A 132 -31.54 -12.58 12.51
N ASP A 133 -32.68 -11.98 12.89
CA ASP A 133 -33.52 -11.19 11.96
C ASP A 133 -32.75 -9.92 11.51
N ASN A 134 -32.12 -9.23 12.44
CA ASN A 134 -31.29 -8.06 12.14
C ASN A 134 -30.09 -8.44 11.27
N LEU A 135 -29.42 -9.56 11.55
CA LEU A 135 -28.32 -10.07 10.75
C LEU A 135 -28.78 -10.35 9.30
N ARG A 136 -29.92 -11.00 9.11
CA ARG A 136 -30.48 -11.21 7.77
C ARG A 136 -30.84 -9.90 7.06
N ALA A 137 -31.39 -8.92 7.78
CA ALA A 137 -31.67 -7.61 7.22
C ALA A 137 -30.38 -6.95 6.72
N TYR A 138 -29.31 -7.04 7.49
CA TYR A 138 -28.00 -6.52 7.08
C TYR A 138 -27.39 -7.29 5.90
N LEU A 139 -27.48 -8.64 5.87
CA LEU A 139 -27.00 -9.43 4.72
C LEU A 139 -27.75 -9.10 3.42
N ARG A 140 -29.04 -8.73 3.49
CA ARG A 140 -29.79 -8.18 2.35
C ARG A 140 -29.33 -6.77 1.97
N HIS A 141 -28.94 -5.96 2.95
CA HIS A 141 -28.42 -4.63 2.70
C HIS A 141 -27.06 -4.69 1.97
N LEU A 142 -26.20 -5.69 2.30
CA LEU A 142 -24.90 -5.88 1.62
C LEU A 142 -25.05 -6.07 0.11
N GLU A 143 -26.17 -6.57 -0.38
CA GLU A 143 -26.46 -6.72 -1.80
C GLU A 143 -26.67 -5.37 -2.50
N LYS A 144 -27.30 -4.43 -1.80
CA LYS A 144 -27.68 -3.12 -2.34
C LYS A 144 -26.52 -2.12 -2.24
N ARG A 145 -25.47 -2.47 -1.52
CA ARG A 145 -24.33 -1.63 -1.30
C ARG A 145 -23.36 -1.76 -2.46
N ALA A 146 -23.53 -0.93 -3.49
CA ALA A 146 -22.41 -0.64 -4.38
C ALA A 146 -21.23 -0.21 -3.52
N ALA A 147 -20.05 -0.73 -3.80
CA ALA A 147 -18.83 -0.26 -3.11
C ALA A 147 -18.75 1.26 -3.29
N ARG A 148 -18.38 2.01 -2.23
CA ARG A 148 -18.23 3.46 -2.34
C ARG A 148 -17.36 3.81 -3.55
N GLY A 149 -17.77 4.81 -4.31
CA GLY A 149 -17.10 5.20 -5.54
C GLY A 149 -17.37 4.29 -6.75
N VAL A 150 -18.31 3.34 -6.66
CA VAL A 150 -18.72 2.50 -7.78
C VAL A 150 -20.19 2.76 -8.10
N GLY A 151 -20.43 3.31 -9.28
CA GLY A 151 -21.77 3.45 -9.86
C GLY A 151 -22.01 2.42 -10.97
N ASP A 152 -23.19 2.49 -11.60
CA ASP A 152 -23.53 1.62 -12.73
C ASP A 152 -22.62 1.84 -13.93
N MET A 153 -22.22 3.10 -14.18
CA MET A 153 -21.46 3.54 -15.36
C MET A 153 -20.07 4.09 -15.04
N HIS A 154 -19.69 4.20 -13.77
CA HIS A 154 -18.40 4.80 -13.39
C HIS A 154 -17.75 4.10 -12.18
N VAL A 155 -16.43 4.30 -12.06
CA VAL A 155 -15.63 3.99 -10.88
C VAL A 155 -14.80 5.23 -10.56
N GLN A 156 -14.98 5.80 -9.38
CA GLN A 156 -14.26 6.98 -8.92
C GLN A 156 -12.96 6.58 -8.24
N ILE A 157 -11.86 7.04 -8.77
CA ILE A 157 -10.51 6.81 -8.24
C ILE A 157 -9.99 8.12 -7.67
N GLY A 158 -9.67 8.13 -6.39
CA GLY A 158 -9.13 9.30 -5.71
C GLY A 158 -7.62 9.43 -5.86
N THR A 159 -7.13 10.65 -5.73
CA THR A 159 -5.71 10.96 -5.57
C THR A 159 -5.55 12.18 -4.67
N LEU A 160 -4.34 12.36 -4.14
CA LEU A 160 -3.96 13.53 -3.33
C LEU A 160 -2.73 14.17 -3.97
N LEU A 161 -2.87 15.35 -4.58
CA LEU A 161 -1.81 15.94 -5.38
C LEU A 161 -1.43 17.35 -4.92
N PRO A 162 -0.13 17.71 -4.92
CA PRO A 162 0.32 19.08 -4.69
C PRO A 162 0.01 19.92 -5.92
N LEU A 163 -1.04 20.74 -5.85
CA LEU A 163 -1.43 21.65 -6.95
C LEU A 163 -0.88 23.06 -6.77
N ARG A 164 -0.27 23.35 -5.62
CA ARG A 164 0.37 24.61 -5.24
C ARG A 164 1.73 24.38 -4.58
N GLY A 165 2.54 25.43 -4.51
CA GLY A 165 3.86 25.38 -3.86
C GLY A 165 4.94 24.70 -4.71
N PRO A 166 6.07 24.29 -4.09
CA PRO A 166 7.27 23.83 -4.82
C PRO A 166 7.06 22.53 -5.64
N LEU A 167 6.09 21.71 -5.28
CA LEU A 167 5.78 20.45 -5.97
C LEU A 167 4.60 20.58 -6.96
N ALA A 168 4.08 21.80 -7.20
CA ALA A 168 2.90 22.03 -8.00
C ALA A 168 3.02 21.49 -9.43
N ASP A 169 4.17 21.65 -10.06
CA ASP A 169 4.39 21.18 -11.43
C ASP A 169 4.38 19.64 -11.50
N ALA A 170 4.95 18.97 -10.49
CA ALA A 170 4.88 17.53 -10.39
C ALA A 170 3.43 17.04 -10.18
N GLY A 171 2.68 17.67 -9.28
CA GLY A 171 1.28 17.31 -9.03
C GLY A 171 0.38 17.54 -10.24
N LYS A 172 0.53 18.67 -10.94
CA LYS A 172 -0.21 18.96 -12.18
C LYS A 172 0.11 17.97 -13.29
N ALA A 173 1.40 17.60 -13.43
CA ALA A 173 1.83 16.64 -14.43
C ALA A 173 1.26 15.24 -14.13
N VAL A 174 1.30 14.78 -12.87
CA VAL A 174 0.66 13.51 -12.48
C VAL A 174 -0.84 13.55 -12.77
N ARG A 175 -1.54 14.64 -12.42
CA ARG A 175 -2.96 14.80 -12.72
C ARG A 175 -3.23 14.65 -14.22
N GLY A 176 -2.57 15.45 -15.05
CA GLY A 176 -2.77 15.43 -16.50
C GLY A 176 -2.50 14.05 -17.12
N MET A 177 -1.43 13.39 -16.68
CA MET A 177 -1.09 12.04 -17.13
C MET A 177 -2.16 11.02 -16.72
N LEU A 178 -2.66 11.05 -15.47
CA LEU A 178 -3.71 10.14 -15.01
C LEU A 178 -5.04 10.37 -15.75
N GLU A 179 -5.42 11.65 -15.97
CA GLU A 179 -6.61 12.00 -16.75
C GLU A 179 -6.52 11.49 -18.19
N ALA A 180 -5.36 11.66 -18.86
CA ALA A 180 -5.12 11.14 -20.21
C ALA A 180 -5.13 9.60 -20.24
N TYR A 181 -4.51 8.94 -19.27
CA TYR A 181 -4.52 7.48 -19.16
C TYR A 181 -5.96 6.94 -18.98
N PHE A 182 -6.74 7.54 -18.06
CA PHE A 182 -8.13 7.15 -17.87
C PHE A 182 -8.99 7.41 -19.12
N ALA A 183 -8.72 8.49 -19.85
CA ALA A 183 -9.39 8.74 -21.13
C ALA A 183 -9.13 7.62 -22.15
N ARG A 184 -7.88 7.12 -22.26
CA ARG A 184 -7.55 5.97 -23.11
C ARG A 184 -8.28 4.70 -22.66
N VAL A 185 -8.27 4.38 -21.36
CA VAL A 185 -9.00 3.23 -20.81
C VAL A 185 -10.50 3.33 -21.10
N ASN A 186 -11.07 4.51 -20.91
CA ASN A 186 -12.50 4.79 -21.15
C ASN A 186 -12.87 4.68 -22.64
N ALA A 187 -11.99 5.14 -23.54
CA ALA A 187 -12.18 4.99 -24.98
C ALA A 187 -12.14 3.52 -25.43
N ALA A 188 -11.39 2.67 -24.74
CA ALA A 188 -11.34 1.22 -24.94
C ALA A 188 -12.53 0.46 -24.30
N GLY A 189 -13.53 1.15 -23.74
CA GLY A 189 -14.72 0.54 -23.13
C GLY A 189 -14.72 0.50 -21.60
N GLY A 190 -13.71 1.08 -20.95
CA GLY A 190 -13.60 1.16 -19.50
C GLY A 190 -13.35 -0.19 -18.81
N ILE A 191 -13.72 -0.30 -17.56
CA ILE A 191 -13.60 -1.52 -16.76
C ILE A 191 -14.99 -2.14 -16.61
N TYR A 192 -15.21 -3.25 -17.28
CA TYR A 192 -16.52 -3.91 -17.34
C TYR A 192 -17.67 -2.97 -17.74
N GLY A 193 -17.42 -2.05 -18.69
CA GLY A 193 -18.36 -1.05 -19.16
C GLY A 193 -18.50 0.20 -18.27
N ARG A 194 -17.74 0.30 -17.17
CA ARG A 194 -17.69 1.48 -16.32
C ARG A 194 -16.49 2.37 -16.69
N ARG A 195 -16.72 3.68 -16.70
CA ARG A 195 -15.68 4.67 -16.92
C ARG A 195 -14.88 4.89 -15.63
N LEU A 196 -13.57 5.11 -15.76
CA LEU A 196 -12.74 5.59 -14.67
C LEU A 196 -12.86 7.12 -14.58
N GLU A 197 -13.09 7.65 -13.38
CA GLU A 197 -13.16 9.08 -13.10
C GLU A 197 -12.16 9.42 -12.00
N LEU A 198 -11.38 10.50 -12.21
CA LEU A 198 -10.37 10.93 -11.25
C LEU A 198 -10.95 11.99 -10.30
N VAL A 199 -10.90 11.71 -9.01
CA VAL A 199 -11.25 12.65 -7.94
C VAL A 199 -9.95 13.14 -7.30
N VAL A 200 -9.68 14.46 -7.38
CA VAL A 200 -8.43 15.05 -6.91
C VAL A 200 -8.65 15.80 -5.61
N ALA A 201 -8.00 15.35 -4.53
CA ALA A 201 -7.81 16.09 -3.30
C ALA A 201 -6.51 16.91 -3.36
N GLU A 202 -6.50 18.10 -2.76
CA GLU A 202 -5.30 18.94 -2.74
C GLU A 202 -4.38 18.55 -1.57
N TYR A 203 -3.16 18.17 -1.89
CA TYR A 203 -2.07 18.02 -0.92
C TYR A 203 -1.69 19.42 -0.39
N ALA A 204 -1.78 19.60 0.91
CA ALA A 204 -1.32 20.79 1.60
C ALA A 204 0.12 20.57 2.12
N ASN A 205 0.86 21.68 2.36
CA ASN A 205 2.19 21.59 2.99
C ASN A 205 2.13 21.20 4.49
N ASP A 206 0.98 20.75 4.94
CA ASP A 206 0.65 20.31 6.28
C ASP A 206 -0.04 18.95 6.21
N ALA A 207 0.44 18.00 7.02
CA ALA A 207 -0.05 16.63 7.01
C ALA A 207 -1.51 16.51 7.48
N GLU A 208 -1.92 17.31 8.46
CA GLU A 208 -3.29 17.31 8.99
C GLU A 208 -4.28 17.77 7.94
N ARG A 209 -4.01 18.93 7.31
CA ARG A 209 -4.82 19.46 6.23
C ARG A 209 -4.89 18.53 5.02
N SER A 210 -3.78 17.86 4.69
CA SER A 210 -3.75 16.89 3.58
C SER A 210 -4.66 15.70 3.85
N VAL A 211 -4.66 15.18 5.08
CA VAL A 211 -5.55 14.09 5.51
C VAL A 211 -7.00 14.54 5.56
N ASP A 212 -7.28 15.77 6.03
CA ASP A 212 -8.62 16.33 6.05
C ASP A 212 -9.19 16.53 4.64
N ASN A 213 -8.39 17.11 3.73
CA ASN A 213 -8.78 17.27 2.32
C ASN A 213 -9.08 15.91 1.66
N LEU A 214 -8.25 14.90 1.95
CA LEU A 214 -8.49 13.55 1.49
C LEU A 214 -9.77 12.98 2.11
N GLY A 215 -9.98 13.18 3.43
CA GLY A 215 -11.19 12.77 4.14
C GLY A 215 -12.46 13.35 3.50
N HIS A 216 -12.46 14.64 3.18
CA HIS A 216 -13.57 15.28 2.46
C HIS A 216 -13.82 14.64 1.09
N ALA A 217 -12.79 14.44 0.27
CA ALA A 217 -12.92 13.79 -1.03
C ALA A 217 -13.42 12.33 -0.93
N LEU A 218 -13.10 11.63 0.16
CA LEU A 218 -13.59 10.28 0.44
C LEU A 218 -15.06 10.25 0.84
N ASP A 219 -15.57 11.34 1.42
CA ASP A 219 -16.93 11.41 1.98
C ASP A 219 -17.91 12.18 1.08
N ASP A 220 -17.40 12.93 0.10
CA ASP A 220 -18.22 13.71 -0.83
C ASP A 220 -18.90 12.80 -1.87
N GLY A 221 -20.19 13.04 -2.13
CA GLY A 221 -21.00 12.29 -3.09
C GLY A 221 -20.94 10.78 -2.87
N ASP A 222 -20.65 10.05 -3.94
CA ASP A 222 -20.48 8.58 -3.90
C ASP A 222 -19.15 8.15 -3.28
N GLY A 223 -18.28 9.10 -2.96
CA GLY A 223 -16.92 8.88 -2.46
C GLY A 223 -16.00 8.31 -3.52
N VAL A 224 -14.85 7.74 -3.12
CA VAL A 224 -13.92 7.09 -4.03
C VAL A 224 -13.77 5.61 -3.72
N PHE A 225 -13.51 4.80 -4.74
CA PHE A 225 -13.35 3.34 -4.61
C PHE A 225 -11.95 2.96 -4.12
N ALA A 226 -10.93 3.58 -4.69
CA ALA A 226 -9.53 3.35 -4.36
C ALA A 226 -8.73 4.65 -4.53
N LEU A 227 -7.53 4.73 -3.96
CA LEU A 227 -6.58 5.81 -4.23
C LEU A 227 -5.50 5.35 -5.20
N LEU A 228 -5.09 6.25 -6.09
CA LEU A 228 -3.99 6.06 -7.03
C LEU A 228 -2.98 7.19 -6.88
N SER A 229 -1.72 6.83 -6.70
CA SER A 229 -0.57 7.74 -6.63
C SER A 229 -0.75 8.96 -5.70
N PRO A 230 -1.38 8.83 -4.51
CA PRO A 230 -1.48 9.96 -3.60
C PRO A 230 -0.08 10.37 -3.10
N PHE A 231 0.20 11.67 -3.06
CA PHE A 231 1.41 12.19 -2.43
C PHE A 231 1.23 12.14 -0.92
N ALA A 232 2.08 11.37 -0.24
CA ALA A 232 1.99 11.15 1.20
C ALA A 232 3.37 11.17 1.89
N ALA A 233 4.40 11.72 1.23
CA ALA A 233 5.72 11.87 1.82
C ALA A 233 5.65 12.71 3.10
N GLY A 234 6.08 12.14 4.22
CA GLY A 234 6.06 12.76 5.54
C GLY A 234 4.83 12.46 6.40
N PHE A 235 3.80 11.78 5.85
CA PHE A 235 2.64 11.30 6.63
C PHE A 235 2.15 9.91 6.21
N GLU A 236 3.07 9.08 5.75
CA GLU A 236 2.84 7.72 5.26
C GLU A 236 2.01 6.89 6.23
N ARG A 237 2.32 6.98 7.52
CA ARG A 237 1.60 6.27 8.58
C ARG A 237 0.13 6.68 8.68
N ARG A 238 -0.16 7.99 8.59
CA ARG A 238 -1.54 8.49 8.62
C ARG A 238 -2.33 8.02 7.42
N LEU A 239 -1.70 7.97 6.22
CA LEU A 239 -2.33 7.40 5.03
C LEU A 239 -2.66 5.92 5.24
N THR A 240 -1.72 5.15 5.81
CA THR A 240 -1.92 3.72 6.11
C THR A 240 -3.04 3.50 7.13
N ASP A 241 -3.08 4.30 8.21
CA ASP A 241 -4.12 4.24 9.22
C ASP A 241 -5.50 4.59 8.64
N LEU A 242 -5.58 5.61 7.78
CA LEU A 242 -6.81 6.00 7.07
C LEU A 242 -7.27 4.89 6.11
N ALA A 243 -6.35 4.33 5.34
CA ALA A 243 -6.63 3.25 4.41
C ALA A 243 -7.20 2.02 5.13
N LYS A 244 -6.58 1.64 6.26
CA LYS A 244 -7.04 0.54 7.11
C LYS A 244 -8.40 0.84 7.75
N ALA A 245 -8.60 2.03 8.29
CA ALA A 245 -9.86 2.42 8.95
C ALA A 245 -11.06 2.43 7.99
N ARG A 246 -10.80 2.65 6.70
CA ARG A 246 -11.84 2.77 5.66
C ARG A 246 -11.87 1.59 4.68
N ASP A 247 -11.09 0.54 4.90
CA ASP A 247 -10.85 -0.57 3.96
C ASP A 247 -10.57 -0.06 2.53
N LEU A 248 -9.77 1.00 2.42
CA LEU A 248 -9.54 1.75 1.19
C LEU A 248 -8.25 1.26 0.51
N PRO A 249 -8.31 0.61 -0.65
CA PRO A 249 -7.11 0.24 -1.39
C PRO A 249 -6.37 1.49 -1.87
N VAL A 250 -5.06 1.51 -1.66
CA VAL A 250 -4.15 2.57 -2.11
C VAL A 250 -3.08 1.95 -2.99
N VAL A 251 -2.97 2.41 -4.22
CA VAL A 251 -2.02 1.89 -5.21
C VAL A 251 -0.98 2.96 -5.54
N ALA A 252 0.28 2.58 -5.49
CA ALA A 252 1.41 3.41 -5.90
C ALA A 252 1.51 4.77 -5.19
N PRO A 253 1.35 4.89 -3.87
CA PRO A 253 1.52 6.17 -3.21
C PRO A 253 2.95 6.70 -3.36
N VAL A 254 3.10 8.02 -3.48
CA VAL A 254 4.39 8.70 -3.51
C VAL A 254 4.84 8.93 -2.08
N VAL A 255 5.76 8.13 -1.60
CA VAL A 255 6.25 8.07 -0.22
C VAL A 255 7.78 7.94 -0.18
N LEU A 256 8.39 8.29 0.95
CA LEU A 256 9.83 8.12 1.19
C LEU A 256 10.15 6.78 1.89
N VAL A 257 9.24 6.34 2.75
CA VAL A 257 9.39 5.11 3.55
C VAL A 257 8.16 4.24 3.37
N PRO A 258 8.15 3.34 2.39
CA PRO A 258 7.08 2.35 2.23
C PRO A 258 6.96 1.46 3.47
N ASP A 259 5.74 1.15 3.90
CA ASP A 259 5.52 0.17 4.97
C ASP A 259 5.22 -1.21 4.36
N ASN A 260 6.20 -2.12 4.41
CA ASN A 260 6.07 -3.48 3.91
C ASN A 260 5.58 -4.48 4.98
N ARG A 261 5.18 -4.00 6.17
CA ARG A 261 4.71 -4.87 7.27
C ARG A 261 3.22 -5.14 7.16
N PRO A 262 2.77 -6.36 6.82
CA PRO A 262 1.35 -6.66 6.58
C PRO A 262 0.45 -6.43 7.79
N ALA A 263 0.97 -6.66 9.00
CA ALA A 263 0.23 -6.42 10.24
C ALA A 263 -0.16 -4.94 10.43
N ALA A 264 0.70 -4.02 9.97
CA ALA A 264 0.45 -2.59 10.00
C ALA A 264 -0.23 -2.09 8.74
N ASN A 265 0.12 -2.66 7.58
CA ASN A 265 -0.32 -2.23 6.26
C ASN A 265 -1.02 -3.37 5.49
N SER A 266 -2.34 -3.37 5.44
CA SER A 266 -3.13 -4.34 4.67
C SER A 266 -3.69 -3.79 3.35
N HIS A 267 -3.71 -2.46 3.15
CA HIS A 267 -4.43 -1.81 2.05
C HIS A 267 -3.56 -0.94 1.14
N VAL A 268 -2.30 -0.67 1.51
CA VAL A 268 -1.42 0.22 0.73
C VAL A 268 -0.38 -0.62 -0.01
N PHE A 269 -0.38 -0.52 -1.33
CA PHE A 269 0.48 -1.29 -2.24
C PHE A 269 1.49 -0.36 -2.90
N HIS A 270 2.74 -0.47 -2.49
CA HIS A 270 3.86 0.31 -3.01
C HIS A 270 4.47 -0.37 -4.22
N LEU A 271 4.88 0.39 -5.24
CA LEU A 271 5.52 -0.19 -6.43
C LEU A 271 6.96 -0.60 -6.15
N LEU A 272 7.72 0.28 -5.53
CA LEU A 272 9.16 0.22 -5.43
C LEU A 272 9.64 0.33 -3.98
N SER A 273 10.83 -0.16 -3.73
CA SER A 273 11.59 0.02 -2.50
C SER A 273 11.81 1.49 -2.19
N GLY A 274 11.72 1.86 -0.92
CA GLY A 274 12.05 3.18 -0.42
C GLY A 274 13.41 3.23 0.28
N GLY A 275 13.61 4.29 1.06
CA GLY A 275 14.91 4.56 1.70
C GLY A 275 15.40 3.43 2.60
N THR A 276 14.52 2.78 3.34
CA THR A 276 14.87 1.67 4.26
C THR A 276 15.33 0.42 3.49
N GLU A 277 14.56 -0.01 2.49
CA GLU A 277 14.89 -1.18 1.68
C GLU A 277 16.17 -0.94 0.86
N LEU A 278 16.32 0.26 0.29
CA LEU A 278 17.53 0.61 -0.45
C LEU A 278 18.77 0.68 0.46
N ALA A 279 18.62 1.11 1.71
CA ALA A 279 19.71 1.04 2.70
C ALA A 279 20.09 -0.42 3.02
N ARG A 280 19.11 -1.35 3.07
CA ARG A 280 19.39 -2.80 3.20
C ARG A 280 20.13 -3.36 1.99
N VAL A 281 19.75 -2.95 0.77
CA VAL A 281 20.47 -3.30 -0.47
C VAL A 281 21.93 -2.82 -0.40
N LEU A 282 22.16 -1.59 0.10
CA LEU A 282 23.52 -1.07 0.30
C LEU A 282 24.27 -1.79 1.41
N ALA A 283 23.60 -2.18 2.48
CA ALA A 283 24.17 -2.99 3.55
C ALA A 283 24.63 -4.37 3.04
N ASP A 284 23.82 -5.04 2.23
CA ASP A 284 24.21 -6.29 1.58
C ASP A 284 25.36 -6.11 0.59
N TYR A 285 25.36 -4.96 -0.14
CA TYR A 285 26.46 -4.61 -1.02
C TYR A 285 27.77 -4.40 -0.24
N ALA A 286 27.71 -3.66 0.87
CA ALA A 286 28.88 -3.39 1.70
C ALA A 286 29.52 -4.67 2.22
N ARG A 287 28.70 -5.63 2.65
CA ARG A 287 29.18 -6.93 3.13
C ARG A 287 29.68 -7.84 2.02
N ALA A 288 28.85 -8.05 1.00
CA ALA A 288 29.11 -9.06 -0.02
C ALA A 288 30.11 -8.62 -1.10
N THR A 289 30.27 -7.31 -1.34
CA THR A 289 31.10 -6.78 -2.43
C THR A 289 32.27 -5.95 -1.92
N LEU A 290 32.06 -5.14 -0.87
CA LEU A 290 33.16 -4.38 -0.24
C LEU A 290 33.85 -5.18 0.88
N GLU A 291 33.34 -6.40 1.17
CA GLU A 291 33.90 -7.31 2.18
C GLU A 291 34.04 -6.68 3.58
N LEU A 292 33.07 -5.85 3.97
CA LEU A 292 33.05 -5.16 5.25
C LEU A 292 32.31 -5.97 6.33
N ASP A 293 32.83 -5.96 7.54
CA ASP A 293 32.14 -6.47 8.72
C ASP A 293 31.06 -5.49 9.19
N ASN A 294 30.04 -5.97 9.92
CA ASN A 294 28.99 -5.11 10.46
C ASN A 294 29.55 -3.97 11.33
N ARG A 295 30.66 -4.20 12.04
CA ARG A 295 31.32 -3.20 12.90
C ARG A 295 32.00 -2.08 12.11
N ASP A 296 32.34 -2.35 10.84
CA ASP A 296 32.93 -1.33 9.93
C ASP A 296 31.89 -0.35 9.39
N ILE A 297 30.59 -0.66 9.55
CA ILE A 297 29.45 0.07 8.97
C ILE A 297 28.80 0.94 10.04
N VAL A 298 28.59 2.21 9.73
CA VAL A 298 27.84 3.13 10.59
C VAL A 298 26.61 3.67 9.87
N LEU A 299 25.46 3.65 10.55
CA LEU A 299 24.23 4.28 10.11
C LEU A 299 24.19 5.71 10.67
N VAL A 300 24.26 6.71 9.81
CA VAL A 300 24.04 8.11 10.17
C VAL A 300 22.59 8.45 9.83
N GLN A 301 21.74 8.56 10.86
CA GLN A 301 20.31 8.75 10.69
C GLN A 301 19.87 10.18 11.02
N SER A 302 18.95 10.73 10.23
CA SER A 302 18.26 11.97 10.58
C SER A 302 17.39 11.76 11.83
N ALA A 303 17.22 12.82 12.64
CA ALA A 303 16.34 12.77 13.80
C ALA A 303 14.86 12.63 13.36
N GLY A 304 14.13 11.73 14.03
CA GLY A 304 12.70 11.54 13.81
C GLY A 304 12.30 10.07 13.85
N SER A 305 11.07 9.80 14.30
CA SER A 305 10.59 8.44 14.57
C SER A 305 10.59 7.51 13.34
N ALA A 306 10.40 8.06 12.14
CA ALA A 306 10.47 7.27 10.90
C ALA A 306 11.87 6.74 10.64
N TRP A 307 12.89 7.57 10.88
CA TRP A 307 14.30 7.20 10.67
C TRP A 307 14.84 6.32 11.79
N ASP A 308 14.33 6.45 13.01
CA ASP A 308 14.66 5.54 14.12
C ASP A 308 14.22 4.11 13.78
N GLY A 309 13.00 3.94 13.25
CA GLY A 309 12.51 2.65 12.76
C GLY A 309 13.34 2.11 11.59
N ALA A 310 13.64 2.95 10.60
CA ALA A 310 14.46 2.58 9.45
C ALA A 310 15.86 2.11 9.86
N ALA A 311 16.53 2.86 10.76
CA ALA A 311 17.85 2.48 11.25
C ALA A 311 17.81 1.17 12.06
N GLN A 312 16.74 0.93 12.83
CA GLN A 312 16.55 -0.33 13.54
C GLN A 312 16.37 -1.50 12.57
N ASP A 313 15.56 -1.33 11.52
CA ASP A 313 15.32 -2.37 10.50
C ASP A 313 16.60 -2.71 9.74
N VAL A 314 17.41 -1.71 9.36
CA VAL A 314 18.71 -1.91 8.69
C VAL A 314 19.71 -2.58 9.63
N SER A 315 19.78 -2.17 10.91
CA SER A 315 20.66 -2.81 11.90
C SER A 315 20.28 -4.28 12.08
N ALA A 316 18.99 -4.58 12.27
CA ALA A 316 18.51 -5.95 12.41
C ALA A 316 18.76 -6.81 11.15
N HIS A 317 18.75 -6.18 9.95
CA HIS A 317 19.07 -6.85 8.69
C HIS A 317 20.57 -7.22 8.65
N LEU A 318 21.47 -6.32 8.99
CA LEU A 318 22.91 -6.57 9.08
C LEU A 318 23.22 -7.67 10.11
N GLU A 319 22.64 -7.61 11.31
CA GLU A 319 22.85 -8.57 12.38
C GLU A 319 22.39 -9.98 12.03
N ARG A 320 21.31 -10.13 11.25
CA ARG A 320 20.88 -11.46 10.74
C ARG A 320 21.85 -12.05 9.73
N GLY A 321 22.54 -11.20 8.99
CA GLY A 321 23.41 -11.62 7.90
C GLY A 321 24.88 -11.80 8.26
N GLY A 322 25.34 -11.39 9.46
CA GLY A 322 26.75 -11.45 9.85
C GLY A 322 26.98 -11.09 11.31
N ASP A 323 28.23 -11.21 11.75
CA ASP A 323 28.61 -10.99 13.13
C ASP A 323 28.75 -9.51 13.49
N GLY A 324 28.36 -9.17 14.71
CA GLY A 324 28.43 -7.83 15.27
C GLY A 324 27.27 -6.93 14.88
N SER A 325 27.21 -5.78 15.50
CA SER A 325 26.21 -4.75 15.22
C SER A 325 26.84 -3.54 14.54
N PRO A 326 26.13 -2.88 13.60
CA PRO A 326 26.61 -1.63 13.01
C PRO A 326 26.58 -0.50 14.03
N GLY A 327 27.47 0.47 13.85
CA GLY A 327 27.42 1.73 14.58
C GLY A 327 26.15 2.53 14.21
N ARG A 328 25.66 3.33 15.16
CA ARG A 328 24.52 4.24 14.91
C ARG A 328 24.83 5.62 15.44
N THR A 329 24.59 6.64 14.63
CA THR A 329 24.83 8.04 14.98
C THR A 329 23.65 8.89 14.53
N LEU A 330 23.19 9.79 15.40
CA LEU A 330 22.05 10.66 15.14
C LEU A 330 22.52 12.01 14.60
N PHE A 331 21.97 12.42 13.46
CA PHE A 331 22.12 13.75 12.89
C PHE A 331 20.91 14.63 13.19
N ARG A 332 21.16 15.87 13.62
CA ARG A 332 20.15 16.91 13.79
C ARG A 332 20.59 18.17 13.05
N ARG A 333 19.81 18.57 12.07
CA ARG A 333 20.10 19.76 11.27
C ARG A 333 20.29 20.99 12.15
N GLY A 334 21.41 21.71 11.96
CA GLY A 334 21.74 22.93 12.71
C GLY A 334 22.18 22.73 14.15
N LEU A 335 22.21 21.48 14.66
CA LEU A 335 22.63 21.16 16.03
C LEU A 335 23.84 20.22 16.08
N THR A 336 24.03 19.37 15.06
CA THR A 336 25.15 18.42 15.03
C THR A 336 26.41 19.11 14.49
N ASP A 337 27.48 19.01 15.24
CA ASP A 337 28.84 19.31 14.75
C ASP A 337 29.30 18.19 13.83
N LEU A 338 29.28 18.44 12.53
CA LEU A 338 29.63 17.44 11.51
C LEU A 338 31.10 17.10 11.48
N ASP A 339 31.99 18.09 11.77
CA ASP A 339 33.44 17.86 11.80
C ASP A 339 33.82 16.97 12.99
N GLY A 340 33.25 17.26 14.16
CA GLY A 340 33.42 16.42 15.34
C GLY A 340 32.79 15.04 15.18
N MET A 341 31.64 14.94 14.47
CA MET A 341 31.03 13.64 14.13
C MET A 341 31.97 12.83 13.21
N ALA A 342 32.48 13.43 12.14
CA ALA A 342 33.36 12.74 11.20
C ALA A 342 34.65 12.26 11.90
N ALA A 343 35.30 13.12 12.70
CA ALA A 343 36.48 12.75 13.48
C ALA A 343 36.21 11.59 14.46
N LYS A 344 35.04 11.58 15.09
CA LYS A 344 34.65 10.48 15.98
C LYS A 344 34.44 9.17 15.22
N LEU A 345 33.73 9.19 14.09
CA LEU A 345 33.46 8.00 13.28
C LEU A 345 34.77 7.39 12.73
N GLU A 346 35.72 8.23 12.31
CA GLU A 346 37.05 7.80 11.91
C GLU A 346 37.79 7.13 13.08
N ALA A 347 37.82 7.77 14.25
CA ALA A 347 38.50 7.26 15.45
C ALA A 347 37.87 5.94 15.94
N ASP A 348 36.57 5.75 15.76
CA ASP A 348 35.81 4.52 16.06
C ASP A 348 36.07 3.41 15.01
N GLY A 349 36.82 3.71 13.93
CA GLY A 349 37.22 2.74 12.90
C GLY A 349 36.17 2.49 11.82
N ALA A 350 35.19 3.38 11.64
CA ALA A 350 34.19 3.24 10.60
C ALA A 350 34.83 3.29 9.18
N LYS A 351 34.54 2.28 8.36
CA LYS A 351 34.97 2.17 6.96
C LYS A 351 33.89 2.53 5.97
N ALA A 352 32.62 2.35 6.35
CA ALA A 352 31.48 2.71 5.53
C ALA A 352 30.40 3.46 6.32
N VAL A 353 29.74 4.39 5.66
CA VAL A 353 28.64 5.20 6.21
C VAL A 353 27.40 5.04 5.34
N ILE A 354 26.30 4.58 5.92
CA ILE A 354 24.97 4.57 5.28
C ILE A 354 24.21 5.79 5.79
N LEU A 355 23.81 6.69 4.88
CA LEU A 355 23.00 7.87 5.22
C LEU A 355 21.51 7.52 5.20
N LEU A 356 20.81 7.78 6.31
CA LEU A 356 19.36 7.52 6.45
C LEU A 356 18.62 8.83 6.75
N GLY A 357 17.84 9.28 5.77
CA GLY A 357 17.04 10.50 5.89
C GLY A 357 17.51 11.64 5.00
N GLY A 358 16.58 12.52 4.63
CA GLY A 358 16.83 13.62 3.69
C GLY A 358 17.37 14.91 4.32
N ASP A 359 17.57 14.94 5.65
CA ASP A 359 18.04 16.17 6.32
C ASP A 359 19.53 16.42 6.20
N LEU A 360 20.31 15.36 6.02
CA LEU A 360 21.77 15.42 5.82
C LEU A 360 22.08 15.21 4.35
N ASP A 361 22.52 16.29 3.70
CA ASP A 361 23.02 16.22 2.33
C ASP A 361 24.34 15.42 2.30
N PRO A 362 24.46 14.40 1.42
CA PRO A 362 25.69 13.62 1.25
C PRO A 362 26.94 14.48 1.00
N ALA A 363 26.80 15.59 0.24
CA ALA A 363 27.89 16.48 -0.05
C ALA A 363 28.38 17.26 1.19
N VAL A 364 27.45 17.65 2.06
CA VAL A 364 27.78 18.32 3.32
C VAL A 364 28.51 17.37 4.27
N PHE A 365 28.05 16.12 4.37
CA PHE A 365 28.73 15.08 5.14
C PHE A 365 30.16 14.81 4.58
N ALA A 366 30.25 14.58 3.27
CA ALA A 366 31.51 14.28 2.61
C ALA A 366 32.56 15.43 2.77
N ALA A 367 32.08 16.69 2.73
CA ALA A 367 32.96 17.84 2.99
C ALA A 367 33.49 17.87 4.43
N ALA A 368 32.67 17.48 5.42
CA ALA A 368 33.10 17.37 6.81
C ALA A 368 34.11 16.22 7.00
N ALA A 369 33.86 15.06 6.39
CA ALA A 369 34.78 13.94 6.41
C ALA A 369 36.13 14.29 5.76
N ALA A 370 36.12 14.96 4.60
CA ALA A 370 37.33 15.39 3.90
C ALA A 370 38.16 16.40 4.70
N ARG A 371 37.56 17.26 5.53
CA ARG A 371 38.32 18.17 6.42
C ARG A 371 39.11 17.42 7.50
N ASN A 372 38.71 16.20 7.83
CA ASN A 372 39.42 15.31 8.72
C ASN A 372 40.33 14.31 7.97
N ASP A 373 40.55 14.51 6.65
CA ASP A 373 41.30 13.60 5.77
C ASP A 373 40.77 12.15 5.79
N TRP A 374 39.48 12.01 6.08
CA TRP A 374 38.78 10.73 6.19
C TRP A 374 37.80 10.52 5.01
N TYR A 375 37.93 9.41 4.30
CA TYR A 375 37.20 9.11 3.09
C TYR A 375 36.58 7.69 3.17
N PRO A 376 35.51 7.49 3.95
CA PRO A 376 34.83 6.19 4.05
C PRO A 376 34.08 5.86 2.76
N GLU A 377 33.67 4.59 2.59
CA GLU A 377 32.68 4.22 1.60
C GLU A 377 31.35 4.91 1.93
N LEU A 378 30.85 5.74 1.03
CA LEU A 378 29.61 6.52 1.23
C LEU A 378 28.45 5.83 0.52
N LEU A 379 27.50 5.33 1.30
CA LEU A 379 26.38 4.52 0.85
C LEU A 379 25.09 5.33 1.00
N VAL A 380 24.46 5.70 -0.12
CA VAL A 380 23.34 6.64 -0.12
C VAL A 380 22.11 6.00 -0.79
N PRO A 381 20.98 5.76 -0.07
CA PRO A 381 19.73 5.43 -0.72
C PRO A 381 19.30 6.54 -1.68
N GLY A 382 18.88 6.17 -2.90
CA GLY A 382 18.59 7.10 -4.00
C GLY A 382 17.66 8.27 -3.67
N PRO A 383 16.60 8.09 -2.87
CA PRO A 383 15.75 9.20 -2.44
C PRO A 383 16.47 10.31 -1.64
N PHE A 384 17.66 10.02 -1.09
CA PHE A 384 18.47 10.97 -0.31
C PHE A 384 19.72 11.46 -1.08
N ALA A 385 19.95 10.94 -2.28
CA ALA A 385 21.03 11.39 -3.14
C ALA A 385 20.63 12.72 -3.80
N SER A 386 21.31 13.82 -3.40
CA SER A 386 21.18 15.10 -4.08
C SER A 386 21.95 15.11 -5.40
N GLN A 387 21.74 16.12 -6.25
CA GLN A 387 22.55 16.31 -7.45
C GLN A 387 24.03 16.59 -7.10
N ASP A 388 24.28 17.11 -5.90
CA ASP A 388 25.60 17.47 -5.42
C ASP A 388 26.49 16.25 -5.12
N VAL A 389 25.89 15.04 -5.08
CA VAL A 389 26.63 13.77 -4.96
C VAL A 389 27.63 13.56 -6.12
N MET A 390 27.45 14.26 -7.24
CA MET A 390 28.37 14.27 -8.39
C MET A 390 29.54 15.25 -8.23
N ALA A 391 29.57 16.04 -7.15
CA ALA A 391 30.57 17.09 -6.91
C ALA A 391 31.26 16.93 -5.55
N LEU A 392 31.37 15.70 -5.06
CA LEU A 392 32.03 15.39 -3.80
C LEU A 392 33.57 15.64 -3.89
N PRO A 393 34.25 15.81 -2.74
CA PRO A 393 35.72 15.93 -2.70
C PRO A 393 36.39 14.75 -3.42
N PRO A 394 37.50 14.99 -4.17
CA PRO A 394 38.15 13.96 -5.01
C PRO A 394 38.57 12.68 -4.27
N GLY A 395 38.85 12.75 -2.96
CA GLY A 395 39.17 11.56 -2.14
C GLY A 395 38.04 10.54 -2.03
N PHE A 396 36.79 10.92 -2.42
CA PHE A 396 35.68 10.03 -2.51
C PHE A 396 35.52 9.33 -3.88
N ASP A 397 36.40 9.60 -4.85
CA ASP A 397 36.30 8.94 -6.16
C ASP A 397 36.44 7.42 -6.00
N GLY A 398 35.48 6.69 -6.57
CA GLY A 398 35.38 5.23 -6.42
C GLY A 398 34.80 4.75 -5.08
N LYS A 399 34.42 5.64 -4.15
CA LYS A 399 33.90 5.30 -2.81
C LYS A 399 32.43 5.71 -2.58
N VAL A 400 31.73 6.13 -3.61
CA VAL A 400 30.35 6.60 -3.49
C VAL A 400 29.42 5.66 -4.23
N PHE A 401 28.47 5.08 -3.49
CA PHE A 401 27.50 4.13 -4.01
C PHE A 401 26.08 4.59 -3.68
N VAL A 402 25.22 4.56 -4.70
CA VAL A 402 23.83 4.93 -4.57
C VAL A 402 22.96 3.75 -4.93
N ALA A 403 21.94 3.47 -4.12
CA ALA A 403 20.97 2.44 -4.47
C ALA A 403 19.70 3.06 -5.06
N TYR A 404 19.28 2.59 -6.23
CA TYR A 404 18.04 2.98 -6.91
C TYR A 404 17.09 1.81 -7.06
N PRO A 405 15.77 2.04 -6.87
CA PRO A 405 14.78 0.97 -6.96
C PRO A 405 14.43 0.60 -8.42
N SER A 406 14.87 1.38 -9.40
CA SER A 406 14.72 1.12 -10.83
C SER A 406 15.77 1.92 -11.62
N LEU A 407 16.10 1.41 -12.80
CA LEU A 407 17.00 2.08 -13.73
C LEU A 407 16.32 2.29 -15.09
N PRO A 408 16.83 3.21 -15.93
CA PRO A 408 16.34 3.35 -17.31
C PRO A 408 16.42 2.08 -18.16
N THR A 409 17.27 1.13 -17.78
CA THR A 409 17.43 -0.19 -18.42
C THR A 409 16.24 -1.13 -18.17
N ASP A 410 15.39 -0.86 -17.19
CA ASP A 410 14.17 -1.63 -16.94
C ASP A 410 13.07 -1.33 -17.96
N ARG A 411 13.24 -0.28 -18.76
CA ARG A 411 12.21 0.23 -19.66
C ARG A 411 12.20 -0.54 -20.97
N ASP A 412 11.07 -1.18 -21.27
CA ASP A 412 10.81 -1.69 -22.60
C ASP A 412 10.66 -0.55 -23.61
N LYS A 413 11.25 -0.71 -24.79
CA LYS A 413 11.28 0.35 -25.79
C LYS A 413 9.89 0.74 -26.30
N ALA A 414 9.00 -0.24 -26.53
CA ALA A 414 7.66 0.02 -27.04
C ALA A 414 6.81 0.73 -25.98
N THR A 415 6.79 0.21 -24.76
CA THR A 415 6.08 0.81 -23.61
C THR A 415 6.58 2.22 -23.28
N TRP A 416 7.90 2.45 -23.42
CA TRP A 416 8.46 3.78 -23.24
C TRP A 416 7.95 4.77 -24.29
N GLN A 417 7.81 4.36 -25.55
CA GLN A 417 7.25 5.22 -26.60
C GLN A 417 5.76 5.50 -26.37
N ASP A 418 4.97 4.51 -25.94
CA ASP A 418 3.56 4.69 -25.59
C ASP A 418 3.37 5.65 -24.42
N TYR A 419 4.23 5.54 -23.41
CA TYR A 419 4.27 6.48 -22.27
C TYR A 419 4.58 7.91 -22.74
N LEU A 420 5.60 8.10 -23.58
CA LEU A 420 5.94 9.43 -24.11
C LEU A 420 4.82 10.00 -24.98
N ALA A 421 4.14 9.18 -25.78
CA ALA A 421 2.98 9.60 -26.55
C ALA A 421 1.84 10.07 -25.66
N LEU A 422 1.58 9.37 -24.54
CA LEU A 422 0.57 9.78 -23.55
C LEU A 422 0.93 11.12 -22.92
N LEU A 423 2.19 11.35 -22.56
CA LEU A 423 2.62 12.65 -22.01
C LEU A 423 2.43 13.79 -23.02
N ALA A 424 2.74 13.54 -24.29
CA ALA A 424 2.51 14.52 -25.36
C ALA A 424 1.01 14.84 -25.54
N GLU A 425 0.13 13.83 -25.52
CA GLU A 425 -1.33 14.02 -25.52
C GLU A 425 -1.82 14.85 -24.33
N ALA A 426 -1.20 14.65 -23.16
CA ALA A 426 -1.50 15.41 -21.94
C ALA A 426 -0.87 16.82 -21.91
N GLY A 427 -0.07 17.20 -22.93
CA GLY A 427 0.66 18.46 -22.98
C GLY A 427 1.76 18.60 -21.93
N ILE A 428 2.40 17.48 -21.56
CA ILE A 428 3.42 17.44 -20.49
C ILE A 428 4.81 17.37 -21.13
N ASP A 429 5.44 18.52 -21.31
CA ASP A 429 6.78 18.62 -21.93
C ASP A 429 7.93 18.54 -20.92
N ARG A 430 7.69 18.94 -19.67
CA ARG A 430 8.71 19.01 -18.61
C ARG A 430 8.12 18.57 -17.28
N ALA A 431 8.54 17.40 -16.79
CA ALA A 431 8.13 16.93 -15.47
C ALA A 431 9.16 15.95 -14.87
N PRO A 432 9.18 15.74 -13.55
CA PRO A 432 10.05 14.74 -12.92
C PRO A 432 9.66 13.34 -13.40
N HIS A 433 10.43 12.79 -14.33
CA HIS A 433 10.12 11.51 -14.98
C HIS A 433 9.95 10.35 -14.01
N ALA A 434 10.69 10.30 -12.91
CA ALA A 434 10.59 9.18 -11.96
C ALA A 434 9.18 9.07 -11.32
N THR A 435 8.62 10.19 -10.87
CA THR A 435 7.28 10.22 -10.26
C THR A 435 6.19 9.90 -11.30
N LEU A 436 6.32 10.44 -12.52
CA LEU A 436 5.37 10.17 -13.60
C LEU A 436 5.42 8.72 -14.06
N VAL A 437 6.61 8.14 -14.23
CA VAL A 437 6.79 6.71 -14.56
C VAL A 437 6.15 5.83 -13.50
N ALA A 438 6.38 6.13 -12.21
CA ALA A 438 5.77 5.40 -11.12
C ALA A 438 4.23 5.55 -11.11
N SER A 439 3.71 6.76 -11.36
CA SER A 439 2.26 6.99 -11.41
C SER A 439 1.61 6.30 -12.61
N TYR A 440 2.29 6.26 -13.76
CA TYR A 440 1.82 5.52 -14.95
C TYR A 440 1.77 4.02 -14.67
N ALA A 441 2.85 3.41 -14.17
CA ALA A 441 2.89 2.00 -13.79
C ALA A 441 1.85 1.67 -12.70
N GLY A 442 1.63 2.62 -11.77
CA GLY A 442 0.55 2.53 -10.79
C GLY A 442 -0.84 2.51 -11.40
N ALA A 443 -1.08 3.29 -12.47
CA ALA A 443 -2.35 3.30 -13.19
C ALA A 443 -2.58 1.97 -13.95
N GLU A 444 -1.54 1.40 -14.54
CA GLU A 444 -1.61 0.07 -15.16
C GLU A 444 -1.92 -1.02 -14.11
N LEU A 445 -1.22 -0.97 -12.96
CA LEU A 445 -1.46 -1.89 -11.85
C LEU A 445 -2.89 -1.75 -11.29
N LEU A 446 -3.41 -0.53 -11.16
CA LEU A 446 -4.79 -0.27 -10.74
C LEU A 446 -5.79 -0.91 -11.70
N VAL A 447 -5.61 -0.70 -13.01
CA VAL A 447 -6.49 -1.28 -14.04
C VAL A 447 -6.45 -2.80 -13.99
N GLU A 448 -5.28 -3.40 -13.84
CA GLU A 448 -5.14 -4.85 -13.68
C GLU A 448 -5.84 -5.34 -12.40
N ALA A 449 -5.68 -4.64 -11.28
CA ALA A 449 -6.34 -4.97 -10.02
C ALA A 449 -7.88 -4.89 -10.13
N LEU A 450 -8.41 -3.86 -10.80
CA LEU A 450 -9.84 -3.71 -11.06
C LEU A 450 -10.39 -4.85 -11.95
N LYS A 451 -9.63 -5.27 -12.97
CA LYS A 451 -9.99 -6.42 -13.81
C LYS A 451 -10.02 -7.72 -13.00
N ARG A 452 -9.04 -7.94 -12.11
CA ARG A 452 -8.98 -9.12 -11.23
C ARG A 452 -10.07 -9.13 -10.17
N ALA A 453 -10.48 -7.96 -9.69
CA ALA A 453 -11.59 -7.83 -8.75
C ALA A 453 -12.95 -8.27 -9.35
N GLY A 454 -13.05 -8.30 -10.68
CA GLY A 454 -14.21 -8.77 -11.41
C GLY A 454 -15.31 -7.73 -11.59
N ARG A 455 -16.41 -8.13 -12.25
CA ARG A 455 -17.51 -7.21 -12.59
C ARG A 455 -18.21 -6.63 -11.35
N GLU A 456 -18.32 -7.43 -10.31
CA GLU A 456 -18.89 -7.00 -9.03
C GLU A 456 -17.79 -6.45 -8.12
N LEU A 457 -17.37 -5.21 -8.39
CA LEU A 457 -16.28 -4.59 -7.68
C LEU A 457 -16.56 -4.47 -6.18
N SER A 458 -15.61 -4.95 -5.36
CA SER A 458 -15.50 -4.61 -3.95
C SER A 458 -14.05 -4.28 -3.62
N ARG A 459 -13.84 -3.48 -2.58
CA ARG A 459 -12.48 -3.12 -2.14
C ARG A 459 -11.69 -4.34 -1.68
N GLU A 460 -12.37 -5.28 -1.01
CA GLU A 460 -11.76 -6.56 -0.61
C GLU A 460 -11.35 -7.40 -1.81
N ALA A 461 -12.22 -7.53 -2.84
CA ALA A 461 -11.87 -8.24 -4.07
C ALA A 461 -10.67 -7.58 -4.79
N MET A 462 -10.57 -6.25 -4.75
CA MET A 462 -9.43 -5.53 -5.31
C MET A 462 -8.13 -5.83 -4.52
N VAL A 463 -8.17 -5.80 -3.18
CA VAL A 463 -7.02 -6.16 -2.33
C VAL A 463 -6.58 -7.59 -2.59
N LEU A 464 -7.51 -8.55 -2.63
CA LEU A 464 -7.23 -9.95 -2.98
C LEU A 464 -6.66 -10.09 -4.41
N GLY A 465 -7.17 -9.29 -5.35
CA GLY A 465 -6.65 -9.22 -6.72
C GLY A 465 -5.20 -8.75 -6.77
N LEU A 466 -4.86 -7.72 -5.98
CA LEU A 466 -3.50 -7.21 -5.84
C LEU A 466 -2.57 -8.24 -5.17
N GLU A 467 -3.01 -8.90 -4.10
CA GLU A 467 -2.24 -9.92 -3.38
C GLU A 467 -1.91 -11.16 -4.24
N LYS A 468 -2.65 -11.39 -5.32
CA LYS A 468 -2.42 -12.48 -6.29
C LYS A 468 -1.56 -12.08 -7.48
N ILE A 469 -1.05 -10.87 -7.52
CA ILE A 469 -0.17 -10.41 -8.59
C ILE A 469 1.23 -10.99 -8.38
N GLN A 470 1.71 -11.70 -9.40
CA GLN A 470 3.04 -12.29 -9.44
C GLN A 470 3.72 -11.86 -10.74
N GLY A 471 4.85 -11.17 -10.62
CA GLY A 471 5.66 -10.74 -11.78
C GLY A 471 4.91 -9.83 -12.76
N PHE A 472 4.10 -8.89 -12.28
CA PHE A 472 3.42 -7.94 -13.17
C PHE A 472 4.44 -7.03 -13.84
N GLU A 473 4.48 -7.07 -15.15
CA GLU A 473 5.37 -6.28 -15.99
C GLU A 473 4.64 -5.04 -16.52
N SER A 474 4.96 -3.87 -15.98
CA SER A 474 4.51 -2.59 -16.53
C SER A 474 5.33 -2.16 -17.75
N GLY A 475 6.45 -2.83 -18.04
CA GLY A 475 7.39 -2.45 -19.07
C GLY A 475 8.19 -1.16 -18.79
N LEU A 476 7.99 -0.52 -17.64
CA LEU A 476 8.70 0.70 -17.23
C LEU A 476 9.49 0.55 -15.92
N LEU A 477 9.16 -0.43 -15.11
CA LEU A 477 9.72 -0.73 -13.80
C LEU A 477 10.10 -2.21 -13.72
N PRO A 478 10.91 -2.62 -12.74
CA PRO A 478 11.09 -4.03 -12.44
C PRO A 478 9.75 -4.74 -12.19
N PRO A 479 9.66 -6.06 -12.45
CA PRO A 479 8.42 -6.81 -12.23
C PRO A 479 7.89 -6.71 -10.81
N LEU A 480 6.57 -6.54 -10.66
CA LEU A 480 5.92 -6.33 -9.38
C LEU A 480 5.27 -7.62 -8.89
N THR A 481 5.52 -7.98 -7.64
CA THR A 481 4.93 -9.13 -6.97
C THR A 481 4.38 -8.73 -5.61
N TYR A 482 3.14 -9.14 -5.32
CA TYR A 482 2.50 -8.93 -4.03
C TYR A 482 1.96 -10.23 -3.47
N ASN A 483 1.78 -10.28 -2.16
CA ASN A 483 1.08 -11.36 -1.48
C ASN A 483 0.58 -10.88 -0.11
N THR A 484 0.03 -11.75 0.70
CA THR A 484 -0.47 -11.41 2.04
C THR A 484 0.61 -10.89 2.99
N THR A 485 1.89 -11.13 2.70
CA THR A 485 3.04 -10.71 3.53
C THR A 485 3.94 -9.70 2.85
N ARG A 486 3.61 -9.25 1.63
CA ARG A 486 4.44 -8.33 0.84
C ARG A 486 3.60 -7.19 0.26
N ARG A 487 3.94 -5.95 0.62
CA ARG A 487 3.27 -4.70 0.18
C ARG A 487 4.14 -3.81 -0.70
N VAL A 488 5.39 -4.18 -0.93
CA VAL A 488 6.29 -3.54 -1.91
C VAL A 488 6.48 -4.47 -3.09
N GLY A 489 6.06 -4.04 -4.28
CA GLY A 489 6.02 -4.86 -5.49
C GLY A 489 7.39 -5.29 -5.97
N ALA A 490 8.30 -4.34 -6.26
CA ALA A 490 9.69 -4.62 -6.55
C ALA A 490 10.53 -4.38 -5.28
N LEU A 491 10.77 -5.46 -4.53
CA LEU A 491 11.46 -5.41 -3.24
C LEU A 491 12.95 -5.68 -3.44
N GLY A 492 13.75 -4.61 -3.52
CA GLY A 492 15.17 -4.65 -3.82
C GLY A 492 15.65 -3.38 -4.52
N GLY A 493 16.79 -3.46 -5.19
CA GLY A 493 17.34 -2.32 -5.92
C GLY A 493 18.63 -2.62 -6.67
N TYR A 494 19.05 -1.66 -7.47
CA TYR A 494 20.34 -1.61 -8.13
C TYR A 494 21.31 -0.77 -7.33
N VAL A 495 22.58 -1.18 -7.28
CA VAL A 495 23.66 -0.34 -6.77
C VAL A 495 24.37 0.31 -7.97
N VAL A 496 24.59 1.60 -7.90
CA VAL A 496 25.37 2.36 -8.88
C VAL A 496 26.55 3.04 -8.18
N ALA A 497 27.72 2.99 -8.79
CA ALA A 497 28.85 3.81 -8.37
C ALA A 497 28.76 5.20 -8.99
N VAL A 498 29.23 6.20 -8.26
CA VAL A 498 29.40 7.56 -8.76
C VAL A 498 30.82 7.73 -9.27
N ASP A 499 30.98 7.92 -10.59
CA ASP A 499 32.26 8.32 -11.20
C ASP A 499 32.35 9.85 -11.10
N LEU A 500 33.07 10.34 -10.11
CA LEU A 500 33.18 11.79 -9.84
C LEU A 500 33.94 12.52 -10.95
N ALA A 501 34.91 11.85 -11.58
CA ALA A 501 35.69 12.45 -12.65
C ALA A 501 34.87 12.72 -13.89
N LYS A 502 33.96 11.78 -14.24
CA LYS A 502 33.06 11.88 -15.40
C LYS A 502 31.70 12.45 -15.06
N ARG A 503 31.35 12.58 -13.79
CA ARG A 503 30.03 12.98 -13.28
C ARG A 503 28.90 12.12 -13.84
N VAL A 504 29.05 10.81 -13.76
CA VAL A 504 28.05 9.84 -14.24
C VAL A 504 27.80 8.74 -13.22
N TYR A 505 26.59 8.20 -13.23
CA TYR A 505 26.27 6.97 -12.52
C TYR A 505 26.65 5.76 -13.38
N ARG A 506 27.30 4.80 -12.75
CA ARG A 506 27.68 3.53 -13.38
C ARG A 506 27.05 2.36 -12.62
N PRO A 507 26.07 1.64 -13.20
CA PRO A 507 25.48 0.47 -12.55
C PRO A 507 26.54 -0.58 -12.20
N ILE A 508 26.41 -1.19 -11.02
CA ILE A 508 27.31 -2.24 -10.54
C ILE A 508 26.48 -3.50 -10.27
N GLY A 509 26.61 -4.46 -11.17
CA GLY A 509 25.95 -5.74 -11.04
C GLY A 509 24.45 -5.71 -11.35
N PRO A 510 23.77 -6.87 -11.17
CA PRO A 510 22.34 -7.02 -11.41
C PRO A 510 21.50 -6.44 -10.27
N TRP A 511 20.17 -6.50 -10.46
CA TRP A 511 19.20 -6.31 -9.39
C TRP A 511 19.51 -7.17 -8.17
N ARG A 512 19.43 -6.56 -6.99
CA ARG A 512 19.57 -7.25 -5.69
C ARG A 512 18.21 -7.34 -5.04
N SER A 513 17.65 -8.55 -4.96
CA SER A 513 16.40 -8.83 -4.25
C SER A 513 16.65 -8.84 -2.74
N LEU A 514 15.62 -8.43 -2.00
CA LEU A 514 15.55 -8.54 -0.53
C LEU A 514 14.57 -9.64 -0.06
N ASP A 515 14.12 -10.47 -1.01
CA ASP A 515 13.26 -11.63 -0.75
C ASP A 515 14.04 -12.78 -0.12
#